data_46eae4cca37641b8a8fe21cecdc9fd77
#
_entry.id   46eae4cca37641b8a8fe21cecdc9fd77
#
_cell.length_a   1.000
_cell.length_b   1.000
_cell.length_c   1.000
_cell.angle_alpha   90.00
_cell.angle_beta   90.00
_cell.angle_gamma   90.00
#
_symmetry.space_group_name_H-M   'P 1'
#
loop_
_entity.id
_entity.type
_entity.pdbx_description
1 polymer ?
#
loop_
_entity_poly.entity_id
_entity_poly.type
_entity_poly.pdbx_seq_one_letter_code
_entity_poly.pdbx_strand_id
1 'polypeptide(L)'
;MYQLDTQAARNADTAGATIKEIGKYVGEFVQAKDVVTKKGGRGIEFIFKSQGGQKANLAIYTTGANGDRYQGYDALMAIMTCLQLRGIKPVRGKVTRYDFDTKKEVAEDGTVFPELHKPIGVLLETEDYEKKDLSIGTRMVLKNVFQPSTELTASEILDKKTQPVALAKMVEGLRHRPLKGARPAPAPRGDDGAGSPPAGHPASSGFDDM
;
A
#
# COMPACT_ATOMS: atom_id res chain seq x y z
N MET A 1 -21.65 -25.41 -23.61
CA MET A 1 -20.35 -26.12 -23.51
C MET A 1 -19.39 -25.21 -22.73
N TYR A 2 -18.74 -25.69 -21.68
CA TYR A 2 -17.73 -24.94 -20.96
C TYR A 2 -16.35 -25.28 -21.54
N GLN A 3 -15.52 -24.25 -21.75
CA GLN A 3 -14.10 -24.41 -22.10
C GLN A 3 -13.24 -24.11 -20.88
N LEU A 4 -12.08 -24.76 -20.78
CA LEU A 4 -11.15 -24.48 -19.70
C LEU A 4 -10.58 -23.07 -19.84
N ASP A 5 -10.83 -22.25 -18.83
CA ASP A 5 -10.19 -20.95 -18.62
C ASP A 5 -9.11 -21.13 -17.54
N THR A 6 -7.87 -21.17 -17.96
CA THR A 6 -6.73 -21.38 -17.06
C THR A 6 -6.52 -20.23 -16.10
N GLN A 7 -6.93 -19.00 -16.48
CA GLN A 7 -6.86 -17.85 -15.58
C GLN A 7 -7.94 -17.92 -14.50
N ALA A 8 -9.17 -18.30 -14.89
CA ALA A 8 -10.24 -18.52 -13.92
C ALA A 8 -9.92 -19.66 -12.93
N ALA A 9 -9.25 -20.72 -13.39
CA ALA A 9 -8.79 -21.80 -12.52
C ALA A 9 -7.76 -21.30 -11.48
N ARG A 10 -6.77 -20.52 -11.89
CA ARG A 10 -5.81 -19.90 -10.95
C ARG A 10 -6.47 -18.93 -9.97
N ASN A 11 -7.46 -18.19 -10.43
CA ASN A 11 -8.20 -17.24 -9.59
C ASN A 11 -9.03 -17.97 -8.52
N ALA A 12 -9.45 -19.21 -8.74
CA ALA A 12 -10.18 -20.01 -7.76
C ALA A 12 -9.37 -20.26 -6.49
N ASP A 13 -8.05 -20.48 -6.62
CA ASP A 13 -7.16 -20.72 -5.49
C ASP A 13 -6.91 -19.48 -4.63
N THR A 14 -7.02 -18.28 -5.24
CA THR A 14 -6.73 -16.99 -4.60
C THR A 14 -7.98 -16.15 -4.36
N ALA A 15 -9.16 -16.64 -4.77
CA ALA A 15 -10.42 -15.93 -4.65
C ALA A 15 -10.71 -15.56 -3.18
N GLY A 16 -10.91 -14.27 -2.92
CA GLY A 16 -11.14 -13.74 -1.58
C GLY A 16 -9.91 -13.53 -0.71
N ALA A 17 -8.71 -13.92 -1.16
CA ALA A 17 -7.48 -13.62 -0.45
C ALA A 17 -7.19 -12.11 -0.44
N THR A 18 -6.61 -11.64 0.67
CA THR A 18 -6.15 -10.25 0.78
C THR A 18 -4.71 -10.12 0.28
N ILE A 19 -4.42 -9.09 -0.51
CA ILE A 19 -3.04 -8.75 -0.88
C ILE A 19 -2.30 -8.31 0.38
N LYS A 20 -1.18 -8.97 0.69
CA LYS A 20 -0.32 -8.68 1.85
C LYS A 20 1.11 -8.38 1.46
N GLU A 21 1.48 -8.64 0.21
CA GLU A 21 2.84 -8.50 -0.27
C GLU A 21 3.02 -7.19 -1.05
N ILE A 22 4.20 -6.59 -0.87
CA ILE A 22 4.64 -5.44 -1.63
C ILE A 22 4.85 -5.85 -3.07
N GLY A 23 4.39 -5.04 -4.03
CA GLY A 23 4.62 -5.40 -5.42
C GLY A 23 3.82 -4.60 -6.44
N LYS A 24 3.97 -5.05 -7.69
CA LYS A 24 3.24 -4.57 -8.86
C LYS A 24 2.05 -5.48 -9.11
N TYR A 25 0.86 -4.90 -9.20
CA TYR A 25 -0.38 -5.62 -9.45
C TYR A 25 -1.15 -4.97 -10.59
N VAL A 26 -1.82 -5.80 -11.39
CA VAL A 26 -2.78 -5.37 -12.40
C VAL A 26 -4.16 -5.86 -11.98
N GLY A 27 -5.17 -5.02 -12.12
CA GLY A 27 -6.53 -5.33 -11.71
C GLY A 27 -7.46 -4.16 -11.99
N GLU A 28 -8.44 -3.98 -11.14
CA GLU A 28 -9.43 -2.89 -11.23
C GLU A 28 -9.84 -2.41 -9.84
N PHE A 29 -10.30 -1.19 -9.74
CA PHE A 29 -11.04 -0.73 -8.58
C PHE A 29 -12.49 -1.19 -8.69
N VAL A 30 -12.89 -2.16 -7.88
CA VAL A 30 -14.27 -2.66 -7.81
C VAL A 30 -15.17 -1.75 -6.96
N GLN A 31 -14.58 -0.88 -6.17
CA GLN A 31 -15.26 0.18 -5.42
C GLN A 31 -14.34 1.39 -5.30
N ALA A 32 -14.89 2.59 -5.45
CA ALA A 32 -14.24 3.87 -5.17
C ALA A 32 -15.25 4.75 -4.42
N LYS A 33 -15.12 4.80 -3.09
CA LYS A 33 -16.05 5.48 -2.16
C LYS A 33 -15.50 6.84 -1.77
N ASP A 34 -16.31 7.90 -1.88
CA ASP A 34 -16.01 9.21 -1.29
C ASP A 34 -16.03 9.13 0.23
N VAL A 35 -15.01 9.62 0.88
CA VAL A 35 -14.93 9.63 2.35
C VAL A 35 -14.59 11.02 2.86
N VAL A 36 -15.27 11.37 3.97
CA VAL A 36 -14.97 12.58 4.72
C VAL A 36 -14.46 12.15 6.09
N THR A 37 -13.27 12.62 6.45
CA THR A 37 -12.69 12.33 7.76
C THR A 37 -13.44 13.09 8.87
N LYS A 38 -13.32 12.64 10.12
CA LYS A 38 -13.90 13.32 11.28
C LYS A 38 -13.45 14.78 11.42
N LYS A 39 -12.28 15.12 10.85
CA LYS A 39 -11.74 16.48 10.84
C LYS A 39 -12.11 17.28 9.59
N GLY A 40 -13.02 16.79 8.74
CA GLY A 40 -13.49 17.47 7.54
C GLY A 40 -12.61 17.31 6.29
N GLY A 41 -11.50 16.59 6.37
CA GLY A 41 -10.69 16.26 5.20
C GLY A 41 -11.41 15.28 4.28
N ARG A 42 -11.11 15.32 2.98
CA ARG A 42 -11.74 14.45 1.96
C ARG A 42 -10.75 13.47 1.37
N GLY A 43 -11.26 12.34 0.91
CA GLY A 43 -10.47 11.30 0.28
C GLY A 43 -11.32 10.28 -0.46
N ILE A 44 -10.68 9.26 -0.98
CA ILE A 44 -11.35 8.14 -1.65
C ILE A 44 -10.80 6.84 -1.05
N GLU A 45 -11.71 5.98 -0.66
CA GLU A 45 -11.42 4.59 -0.29
C GLU A 45 -11.72 3.68 -1.47
N PHE A 46 -10.74 2.83 -1.80
CA PHE A 46 -10.85 1.87 -2.90
C PHE A 46 -10.85 0.45 -2.36
N ILE A 47 -11.62 -0.41 -3.03
CA ILE A 47 -11.39 -1.84 -3.03
C ILE A 47 -10.77 -2.18 -4.38
N PHE A 48 -9.48 -2.52 -4.36
CA PHE A 48 -8.77 -3.01 -5.53
C PHE A 48 -8.87 -4.53 -5.59
N LYS A 49 -9.18 -5.07 -6.77
CA LYS A 49 -9.18 -6.51 -7.06
C LYS A 49 -8.16 -6.79 -8.15
N SER A 50 -7.14 -7.58 -7.83
CA SER A 50 -6.14 -8.01 -8.79
C SER A 50 -6.71 -8.97 -9.82
N GLN A 51 -6.04 -9.14 -10.95
CA GLN A 51 -6.39 -10.18 -11.94
C GLN A 51 -6.33 -11.59 -11.34
N GLY A 52 -5.50 -11.81 -10.31
CA GLY A 52 -5.47 -13.05 -9.55
C GLY A 52 -6.61 -13.21 -8.52
N GLY A 53 -7.57 -12.30 -8.48
CA GLY A 53 -8.73 -12.37 -7.58
C GLY A 53 -8.49 -11.87 -6.15
N GLN A 54 -7.24 -11.56 -5.78
CA GLN A 54 -6.90 -11.01 -4.47
C GLN A 54 -7.40 -9.57 -4.33
N LYS A 55 -7.76 -9.17 -3.11
CA LYS A 55 -8.27 -7.82 -2.83
C LYS A 55 -7.33 -7.02 -1.94
N ALA A 56 -7.31 -5.70 -2.11
CA ALA A 56 -6.68 -4.75 -1.20
C ALA A 56 -7.62 -3.58 -0.93
N ASN A 57 -7.72 -3.17 0.34
CA ASN A 57 -8.37 -1.93 0.74
C ASN A 57 -7.31 -0.82 0.75
N LEU A 58 -7.53 0.22 -0.04
CA LEU A 58 -6.61 1.33 -0.21
C LEU A 58 -7.34 2.62 0.10
N ALA A 59 -6.64 3.61 0.62
CA ALA A 59 -7.21 4.93 0.86
C ALA A 59 -6.22 6.02 0.41
N ILE A 60 -6.74 7.05 -0.22
CA ILE A 60 -6.01 8.28 -0.51
C ILE A 60 -6.78 9.46 0.08
N TYR A 61 -6.09 10.37 0.74
CA TYR A 61 -6.67 11.60 1.25
C TYR A 61 -6.22 12.76 0.36
N THR A 62 -7.17 13.45 -0.23
CA THR A 62 -6.93 14.45 -1.27
C THR A 62 -6.82 15.87 -0.72
N THR A 63 -7.67 16.20 0.29
CA THR A 63 -7.68 17.54 0.87
C THR A 63 -7.90 17.50 2.38
N GLY A 64 -7.32 18.46 3.07
CA GLY A 64 -7.61 18.74 4.47
C GLY A 64 -8.92 19.51 4.64
N ALA A 65 -9.32 19.73 5.90
CA ALA A 65 -10.51 20.50 6.25
C ALA A 65 -10.46 21.96 5.74
N ASN A 66 -9.25 22.53 5.67
CA ASN A 66 -9.00 23.89 5.19
C ASN A 66 -8.90 23.98 3.66
N GLY A 67 -9.09 22.87 2.93
CA GLY A 67 -8.92 22.82 1.48
C GLY A 67 -7.47 22.60 1.02
N ASP A 68 -6.53 22.48 1.93
CA ASP A 68 -5.13 22.20 1.59
C ASP A 68 -5.01 20.85 0.88
N ARG A 69 -4.23 20.82 -0.20
CA ARG A 69 -3.99 19.61 -0.97
C ARG A 69 -3.01 18.70 -0.25
N TYR A 70 -3.37 17.43 -0.15
CA TYR A 70 -2.50 16.36 0.33
C TYR A 70 -1.89 15.58 -0.83
N GLN A 71 -0.85 14.81 -0.57
CA GLN A 71 -0.20 13.93 -1.57
C GLN A 71 -1.20 12.98 -2.27
N GLY A 72 -2.29 12.60 -1.61
CA GLY A 72 -3.35 11.81 -2.23
C GLY A 72 -4.07 12.51 -3.38
N TYR A 73 -4.03 13.86 -3.46
CA TYR A 73 -4.54 14.58 -4.62
C TYR A 73 -3.72 14.26 -5.88
N ASP A 74 -2.40 14.25 -5.76
CA ASP A 74 -1.50 13.91 -6.88
C ASP A 74 -1.69 12.45 -7.30
N ALA A 75 -1.88 11.55 -6.33
CA ALA A 75 -2.21 10.16 -6.60
C ALA A 75 -3.53 10.01 -7.37
N LEU A 76 -4.57 10.81 -7.02
CA LEU A 76 -5.83 10.82 -7.78
C LEU A 76 -5.63 11.31 -9.20
N MET A 77 -4.84 12.37 -9.41
CA MET A 77 -4.53 12.88 -10.76
C MET A 77 -3.78 11.81 -11.58
N ALA A 78 -2.86 11.08 -10.96
CA ALA A 78 -2.16 9.98 -11.61
C ALA A 78 -3.12 8.84 -12.00
N ILE A 79 -4.05 8.46 -11.10
CA ILE A 79 -5.10 7.47 -11.41
C ILE A 79 -5.93 7.93 -12.61
N MET A 80 -6.43 9.16 -12.59
CA MET A 80 -7.25 9.70 -13.68
C MET A 80 -6.48 9.73 -15.01
N THR A 81 -5.20 10.08 -14.99
CA THR A 81 -4.33 10.09 -16.17
C THR A 81 -4.18 8.68 -16.75
N CYS A 82 -3.85 7.68 -15.91
CA CYS A 82 -3.71 6.29 -16.34
C CYS A 82 -5.03 5.69 -16.86
N LEU A 83 -6.18 6.13 -16.33
CA LEU A 83 -7.51 5.74 -16.76
C LEU A 83 -8.04 6.59 -17.93
N GLN A 84 -7.28 7.58 -18.39
CA GLN A 84 -7.67 8.53 -19.46
C GLN A 84 -8.97 9.27 -19.15
N LEU A 85 -9.14 9.69 -17.90
CA LEU A 85 -10.30 10.44 -17.42
C LEU A 85 -9.99 11.93 -17.35
N ARG A 86 -10.93 12.76 -17.82
CA ARG A 86 -10.85 14.22 -17.68
C ARG A 86 -11.53 14.77 -16.42
N GLY A 87 -12.36 13.97 -15.79
CA GLY A 87 -13.09 14.31 -14.56
C GLY A 87 -13.80 13.09 -14.02
N ILE A 88 -14.15 13.16 -12.74
CA ILE A 88 -14.98 12.17 -12.06
C ILE A 88 -16.10 12.89 -11.34
N LYS A 89 -17.28 12.26 -11.23
CA LYS A 89 -18.45 12.83 -10.57
C LYS A 89 -18.92 11.93 -9.44
N PRO A 90 -19.18 12.49 -8.24
CA PRO A 90 -19.76 11.71 -7.17
C PRO A 90 -21.20 11.33 -7.51
N VAL A 91 -21.53 10.05 -7.36
CA VAL A 91 -22.87 9.49 -7.60
C VAL A 91 -23.30 8.73 -6.36
N ARG A 92 -24.58 8.78 -6.00
CA ARG A 92 -25.14 7.92 -4.94
C ARG A 92 -25.15 6.48 -5.44
N GLY A 93 -24.66 5.58 -4.60
CA GLY A 93 -24.57 4.15 -4.94
C GLY A 93 -24.46 3.29 -3.70
N LYS A 94 -24.44 1.97 -3.93
CA LYS A 94 -24.18 1.01 -2.85
C LYS A 94 -22.68 0.84 -2.69
N VAL A 95 -22.24 0.85 -1.42
CA VAL A 95 -20.87 0.57 -1.04
C VAL A 95 -20.85 -0.62 -0.11
N THR A 96 -19.84 -1.44 -0.24
CA THR A 96 -19.62 -2.58 0.65
C THR A 96 -18.65 -2.17 1.74
N ARG A 97 -19.00 -2.44 2.98
CA ARG A 97 -18.16 -2.25 4.15
C ARG A 97 -18.06 -3.55 4.92
N TYR A 98 -16.88 -3.90 5.39
CA TYR A 98 -16.73 -4.99 6.34
C TYR A 98 -17.18 -4.54 7.73
N ASP A 99 -18.14 -5.24 8.27
CA ASP A 99 -18.63 -5.03 9.63
C ASP A 99 -17.89 -5.99 10.56
N PHE A 100 -17.11 -5.43 11.49
CA PHE A 100 -16.30 -6.20 12.43
C PHE A 100 -17.11 -6.90 13.50
N ASP A 101 -18.29 -6.38 13.83
CA ASP A 101 -19.16 -6.95 14.86
C ASP A 101 -19.86 -8.20 14.33
N THR A 102 -20.39 -8.12 13.12
CA THR A 102 -21.08 -9.25 12.47
C THR A 102 -20.13 -10.14 11.64
N LYS A 103 -18.87 -9.71 11.44
CA LYS A 103 -17.85 -10.38 10.59
C LYS A 103 -18.33 -10.63 9.16
N LYS A 104 -19.14 -9.73 8.61
CA LYS A 104 -19.72 -9.83 7.27
C LYS A 104 -19.52 -8.54 6.47
N GLU A 105 -19.54 -8.69 5.14
CA GLU A 105 -19.66 -7.54 4.25
C GLU A 105 -21.11 -7.05 4.28
N VAL A 106 -21.32 -5.76 4.59
CA VAL A 106 -22.62 -5.11 4.64
C VAL A 106 -22.67 -4.05 3.54
N ALA A 107 -23.75 -4.04 2.77
CA ALA A 107 -24.00 -3.01 1.79
C ALA A 107 -24.72 -1.82 2.46
N GLU A 108 -24.19 -0.62 2.26
CA GLU A 108 -24.77 0.64 2.73
C GLU A 108 -24.89 1.65 1.59
N ASP A 109 -25.73 2.67 1.76
CA ASP A 109 -25.78 3.78 0.81
C ASP A 109 -24.58 4.68 1.02
N GLY A 110 -23.94 5.08 -0.08
CA GLY A 110 -22.76 5.93 -0.05
C GLY A 110 -22.62 6.75 -1.31
N THR A 111 -21.55 7.51 -1.38
CA THR A 111 -21.14 8.25 -2.59
C THR A 111 -19.97 7.53 -3.21
N VAL A 112 -20.06 7.25 -4.50
CA VAL A 112 -19.06 6.50 -5.27
C VAL A 112 -18.66 7.24 -6.53
N PHE A 113 -17.51 6.87 -7.09
CA PHE A 113 -16.98 7.36 -8.36
C PHE A 113 -16.91 6.20 -9.38
N PRO A 114 -18.00 5.90 -10.09
CA PRO A 114 -18.05 4.75 -10.99
C PRO A 114 -17.08 4.85 -12.17
N GLU A 115 -16.68 6.05 -12.57
CA GLU A 115 -15.71 6.25 -13.66
C GLU A 115 -14.32 5.66 -13.33
N LEU A 116 -14.02 5.43 -12.06
CA LEU A 116 -12.76 4.83 -11.60
C LEU A 116 -12.76 3.29 -11.69
N HIS A 117 -13.92 2.66 -11.96
CA HIS A 117 -14.05 1.22 -12.10
C HIS A 117 -13.54 0.75 -13.47
N LYS A 118 -12.24 0.84 -13.69
CA LYS A 118 -11.55 0.46 -14.93
C LYS A 118 -10.26 -0.28 -14.64
N PRO A 119 -9.77 -1.08 -15.61
CA PRO A 119 -8.47 -1.74 -15.46
C PRO A 119 -7.34 -0.75 -15.18
N ILE A 120 -6.57 -1.02 -14.13
CA ILE A 120 -5.45 -0.18 -13.69
C ILE A 120 -4.33 -1.05 -13.12
N GLY A 121 -3.10 -0.61 -13.31
CA GLY A 121 -1.95 -1.15 -12.61
C GLY A 121 -1.65 -0.33 -11.36
N VAL A 122 -1.32 -1.00 -10.27
CA VAL A 122 -0.98 -0.36 -9.00
C VAL A 122 0.36 -0.87 -8.47
N LEU A 123 1.12 0.01 -7.85
CA LEU A 123 2.27 -0.31 -7.05
C LEU A 123 1.86 -0.19 -5.58
N LEU A 124 2.00 -1.28 -4.84
CA LEU A 124 1.59 -1.36 -3.45
C LEU A 124 2.80 -1.51 -2.52
N GLU A 125 2.79 -0.75 -1.44
CA GLU A 125 3.70 -0.86 -0.31
C GLU A 125 2.93 -1.28 0.93
N THR A 126 3.62 -1.72 1.97
CA THR A 126 3.05 -1.91 3.29
C THR A 126 3.45 -0.75 4.22
N GLU A 127 2.57 -0.37 5.11
CA GLU A 127 2.81 0.68 6.09
C GLU A 127 2.31 0.23 7.47
N ASP A 128 3.16 0.41 8.49
CA ASP A 128 2.76 0.18 9.87
C ASP A 128 1.93 1.37 10.39
N TYR A 129 0.93 1.06 11.17
CA TYR A 129 0.10 2.04 11.86
C TYR A 129 -0.23 1.60 13.28
N GLU A 130 -0.40 2.55 14.17
CA GLU A 130 -0.82 2.29 15.54
C GLU A 130 -2.34 2.10 15.59
N LYS A 131 -2.78 0.99 16.14
CA LYS A 131 -4.20 0.71 16.41
C LYS A 131 -4.66 1.40 17.68
N LYS A 132 -5.97 1.40 17.91
CA LYS A 132 -6.57 2.01 19.12
C LYS A 132 -6.10 1.37 20.41
N ASP A 133 -5.74 0.11 20.39
CA ASP A 133 -5.20 -0.68 21.51
C ASP A 133 -3.68 -0.56 21.66
N LEU A 134 -3.06 0.42 20.98
CA LEU A 134 -1.64 0.68 20.93
C LEU A 134 -0.81 -0.44 20.27
N SER A 135 -1.43 -1.51 19.77
CA SER A 135 -0.73 -2.51 18.99
C SER A 135 -0.42 -2.01 17.58
N ILE A 136 0.66 -2.52 16.98
CA ILE A 136 1.04 -2.17 15.61
C ILE A 136 0.27 -3.07 14.64
N GLY A 137 -0.39 -2.45 13.67
CA GLY A 137 -0.97 -3.12 12.53
C GLY A 137 -0.22 -2.75 11.26
N THR A 138 -0.33 -3.57 10.23
CA THR A 138 0.23 -3.30 8.90
C THR A 138 -0.91 -3.21 7.90
N ARG A 139 -0.86 -2.24 7.01
CA ARG A 139 -1.84 -2.04 5.93
C ARG A 139 -1.16 -1.88 4.58
N MET A 140 -1.89 -2.20 3.52
CA MET A 140 -1.45 -1.87 2.16
C MET A 140 -1.70 -0.40 1.87
N VAL A 141 -0.75 0.22 1.20
CA VAL A 141 -0.85 1.62 0.74
C VAL A 141 -0.51 1.72 -0.74
N LEU A 142 -1.23 2.59 -1.42
CA LEU A 142 -0.98 2.90 -2.82
C LEU A 142 0.29 3.77 -2.92
N LYS A 143 1.31 3.26 -3.61
CA LYS A 143 2.54 4.01 -3.90
C LYS A 143 2.43 4.79 -5.20
N ASN A 144 2.00 4.13 -6.27
CA ASN A 144 1.83 4.72 -7.58
C ASN A 144 0.90 3.86 -8.43
N VAL A 145 0.57 4.36 -9.62
CA VAL A 145 -0.28 3.68 -10.60
C VAL A 145 0.37 3.73 -11.99
N PHE A 146 -0.06 2.82 -12.86
CA PHE A 146 0.38 2.76 -14.25
C PHE A 146 -0.75 2.24 -15.14
N GLN A 147 -0.66 2.51 -16.42
CA GLN A 147 -1.60 1.99 -17.42
C GLN A 147 -1.26 0.52 -17.74
N PRO A 148 -2.17 -0.44 -17.55
CA PRO A 148 -1.84 -1.88 -17.68
C PRO A 148 -1.36 -2.29 -19.06
N SER A 149 -1.93 -1.69 -20.13
CA SER A 149 -1.65 -2.08 -21.52
C SER A 149 -0.28 -1.65 -22.03
N THR A 150 0.25 -0.54 -21.51
CA THR A 150 1.51 0.07 -21.97
C THR A 150 2.59 0.08 -20.89
N GLU A 151 2.22 -0.19 -19.64
CA GLU A 151 3.06 -0.06 -18.45
C GLU A 151 3.57 1.38 -18.20
N LEU A 152 3.01 2.37 -18.90
CA LEU A 152 3.38 3.77 -18.73
C LEU A 152 2.82 4.33 -17.41
N THR A 153 3.64 5.12 -16.74
CA THR A 153 3.23 5.93 -15.59
C THR A 153 2.49 7.19 -16.04
N ALA A 154 1.80 7.87 -15.12
CA ALA A 154 1.05 9.09 -15.46
C ALA A 154 1.93 10.17 -16.11
N SER A 155 3.15 10.39 -15.61
CA SER A 155 4.08 11.35 -16.21
C SER A 155 4.51 10.95 -17.61
N GLU A 156 4.80 9.66 -17.84
CA GLU A 156 5.18 9.16 -19.16
C GLU A 156 4.04 9.30 -20.18
N ILE A 157 2.79 9.09 -19.75
CA ILE A 157 1.60 9.33 -20.58
C ILE A 157 1.48 10.82 -20.96
N LEU A 158 1.64 11.72 -19.99
CA LEU A 158 1.58 13.17 -20.21
C LEU A 158 2.72 13.66 -21.11
N ASP A 159 3.91 13.07 -20.96
CA ASP A 159 5.08 13.34 -21.80
C ASP A 159 5.00 12.65 -23.18
N LYS A 160 3.91 11.92 -23.47
CA LYS A 160 3.70 11.16 -24.74
C LYS A 160 4.83 10.15 -25.02
N LYS A 161 5.40 9.54 -23.99
CA LYS A 161 6.41 8.49 -24.15
C LYS A 161 5.76 7.22 -24.69
N THR A 162 6.52 6.46 -25.47
CA THR A 162 6.07 5.20 -26.07
C THR A 162 6.66 3.98 -25.37
N GLN A 163 7.64 4.17 -24.49
CA GLN A 163 8.31 3.10 -23.76
C GLN A 163 8.26 3.36 -22.25
N PRO A 164 7.91 2.35 -21.43
CA PRO A 164 7.91 2.46 -19.99
C PRO A 164 9.35 2.37 -19.45
N VAL A 165 9.85 3.46 -18.90
CA VAL A 165 11.19 3.53 -18.29
C VAL A 165 11.11 3.66 -16.76
N ALA A 166 10.14 4.42 -16.29
CA ALA A 166 10.03 4.74 -14.86
C ALA A 166 9.53 3.58 -14.00
N LEU A 167 8.67 2.71 -14.55
CA LEU A 167 7.99 1.68 -13.80
C LEU A 167 8.96 0.68 -13.16
N ALA A 168 9.97 0.19 -13.89
CA ALA A 168 10.95 -0.76 -13.35
C ALA A 168 11.67 -0.19 -12.12
N LYS A 169 12.15 1.05 -12.21
CA LYS A 169 12.81 1.74 -11.09
C LYS A 169 11.87 1.96 -9.91
N MET A 170 10.59 2.24 -10.16
CA MET A 170 9.59 2.38 -9.09
C MET A 170 9.33 1.06 -8.38
N VAL A 171 9.31 -0.06 -9.12
CA VAL A 171 9.16 -1.41 -8.54
C VAL A 171 10.34 -1.77 -7.65
N GLU A 172 11.57 -1.51 -8.08
CA GLU A 172 12.79 -1.73 -7.28
C GLU A 172 12.80 -0.88 -6.00
N GLY A 173 12.18 0.30 -6.04
CA GLY A 173 12.09 1.22 -4.90
C GLY A 173 10.97 0.89 -3.90
N LEU A 174 10.16 -0.13 -4.15
CA LEU A 174 9.06 -0.50 -3.23
C LEU A 174 9.61 -1.06 -1.93
N ARG A 175 9.04 -0.61 -0.82
CA ARG A 175 9.51 -1.00 0.52
C ARG A 175 8.40 -0.94 1.56
N HIS A 176 8.63 -1.63 2.65
CA HIS A 176 7.85 -1.47 3.86
C HIS A 176 8.10 -0.09 4.48
N ARG A 177 7.05 0.57 4.94
CA ARG A 177 7.11 1.83 5.68
C ARG A 177 6.89 1.56 7.16
N PRO A 178 7.94 1.62 8.00
CA PRO A 178 7.79 1.48 9.44
C PRO A 178 7.02 2.66 10.03
N LEU A 179 6.46 2.47 11.22
CA LEU A 179 5.79 3.52 11.98
C LEU A 179 6.73 4.72 12.16
N LYS A 180 6.24 5.93 11.88
CA LYS A 180 7.01 7.16 12.08
C LYS A 180 7.39 7.30 13.55
N GLY A 181 8.70 7.37 13.84
CA GLY A 181 9.24 7.44 15.20
C GLY A 181 9.69 6.09 15.79
N ALA A 182 9.42 4.96 15.13
CA ALA A 182 10.05 3.71 15.49
C ALA A 182 11.55 3.78 15.17
N ARG A 183 12.39 3.65 16.21
CA ARG A 183 13.84 3.56 16.04
C ARG A 183 14.11 2.30 15.20
N PRO A 184 14.96 2.34 14.17
CA PRO A 184 15.33 1.13 13.44
C PRO A 184 15.79 0.07 14.43
N ALA A 185 15.27 -1.15 14.32
CA ALA A 185 15.79 -2.25 15.12
C ALA A 185 17.31 -2.33 14.89
N PRO A 186 18.12 -2.46 15.95
CA PRO A 186 19.55 -2.63 15.79
C PRO A 186 19.78 -3.85 14.92
N ALA A 187 20.62 -3.71 13.90
CA ALA A 187 21.02 -4.82 13.06
C ALA A 187 21.48 -5.99 13.96
N PRO A 188 21.15 -7.25 13.64
CA PRO A 188 21.64 -8.38 14.39
C PRO A 188 23.16 -8.30 14.44
N ARG A 189 23.69 -8.17 15.64
CA ARG A 189 25.14 -8.25 15.84
C ARG A 189 25.54 -9.64 15.43
N GLY A 190 26.37 -9.74 14.39
CA GLY A 190 27.03 -10.97 14.06
C GLY A 190 27.73 -11.49 15.33
N ASP A 191 27.45 -12.72 15.65
CA ASP A 191 28.09 -13.47 16.72
C ASP A 191 29.49 -13.85 16.24
N ASP A 192 30.44 -12.90 16.34
CA ASP A 192 31.85 -13.19 16.17
C ASP A 192 32.35 -13.79 17.47
N GLY A 193 32.06 -15.09 17.59
CA GLY A 193 32.67 -15.95 18.58
C GLY A 193 34.13 -16.14 18.26
N ALA A 194 35.00 -15.49 19.01
CA ALA A 194 36.37 -15.94 19.20
C ALA A 194 36.82 -15.49 20.60
N GLY A 195 36.73 -16.39 21.52
CA GLY A 195 37.32 -16.29 22.85
C GLY A 195 38.82 -16.20 22.77
N SER A 196 39.39 -15.22 23.46
CA SER A 196 40.78 -15.30 23.94
C SER A 196 40.77 -15.19 25.44
N PRO A 197 41.44 -16.10 26.15
CA PRO A 197 41.49 -16.09 27.61
C PRO A 197 42.38 -14.93 28.13
N PRO A 198 42.09 -14.35 29.29
CA PRO A 198 42.91 -13.31 29.86
C PRO A 198 44.23 -13.90 30.41
N ALA A 199 45.33 -13.36 29.93
CA ALA A 199 46.65 -13.63 30.49
C ALA A 199 46.74 -13.08 31.91
N GLY A 200 47.33 -13.90 32.80
CA GLY A 200 47.46 -13.66 34.21
C GLY A 200 48.33 -12.46 34.57
N HIS A 201 47.94 -11.76 35.60
CA HIS A 201 48.79 -10.80 36.30
C HIS A 201 49.73 -11.55 37.28
N PRO A 202 51.03 -11.24 37.29
CA PRO A 202 51.88 -11.63 38.39
C PRO A 202 51.66 -10.69 39.56
N ALA A 203 51.59 -11.29 40.74
CA ALA A 203 51.62 -10.60 42.00
C ALA A 203 53.01 -9.95 42.23
N SER A 204 52.98 -8.73 42.65
CA SER A 204 54.20 -8.09 43.24
C SER A 204 53.84 -7.61 44.62
N SER A 205 54.46 -8.26 45.54
CA SER A 205 54.58 -7.97 46.96
C SER A 205 55.45 -6.74 47.20
N GLY A 206 55.17 -6.02 48.27
CA GLY A 206 56.25 -5.57 49.05
C GLY A 206 56.36 -4.11 49.44
N PHE A 207 56.29 -3.94 50.72
CA PHE A 207 57.12 -3.08 51.63
C PHE A 207 56.79 -1.59 51.66
N ASP A 208 56.25 -1.21 52.80
CA ASP A 208 56.87 -0.67 54.00
C ASP A 208 57.34 0.80 53.95
N ASP A 209 56.97 1.43 55.05
CA ASP A 209 57.60 2.47 55.85
C ASP A 209 57.43 3.98 55.52
N MET A 210 56.93 4.52 56.59
CA MET A 210 57.00 5.82 57.23
C MET A 210 55.85 6.78 57.06
#